data_83698518257d3d86abeea230d62f209f
#
_entry.id   83698518257d3d86abeea230d62f209f
#
_cell.length_a   1.000
_cell.length_b   1.000
_cell.length_c   1.000
_cell.angle_alpha   90.00
_cell.angle_beta   90.00
_cell.angle_gamma   90.00
#
_symmetry.space_group_name_H-M   'P 1'
#
loop_
_entity.id
_entity.type
_entity.pdbx_description
1 polymer ?
#
loop_
_entity_poly.entity_id
_entity_poly.type
_entity_poly.pdbx_seq_one_letter_code
_entity_poly.pdbx_strand_id
1 'polypeptide(L)'
;MKSFTRMVASFLAFIPIVGASGGAAAQASETKPMDLGNFSVSLNVKDILASKAFYEKLDFKVVAGKLEQKWIVLQNGNARIGLFQGMFDKNIMTFNPGWTKDKETMKDFQDVRELQRTLKSRGITMAPAADEKTEGPAFFMIADPDGNTLLFDQHVPSPKR
;
A
#
# COMPACT_ATOMS: atom_id res chain seq x y z
N MET A 1 -24.24 -53.63 -20.49
CA MET A 1 -25.25 -53.99 -21.52
C MET A 1 -25.96 -52.72 -21.98
N LYS A 2 -25.95 -52.47 -23.30
CA LYS A 2 -26.86 -51.60 -24.11
C LYS A 2 -26.69 -50.07 -23.89
N SER A 3 -26.58 -49.18 -24.86
CA SER A 3 -26.56 -49.30 -26.33
C SER A 3 -26.15 -47.91 -26.86
N PHE A 4 -25.32 -47.89 -27.85
CA PHE A 4 -24.97 -46.76 -28.73
C PHE A 4 -26.20 -46.33 -29.54
N THR A 5 -26.44 -45.02 -29.66
CA THR A 5 -27.17 -44.51 -30.83
C THR A 5 -26.52 -43.24 -31.34
N ARG A 6 -25.94 -43.37 -32.53
CA ARG A 6 -25.48 -42.30 -33.40
C ARG A 6 -26.69 -41.60 -33.99
N MET A 7 -26.67 -40.26 -34.07
CA MET A 7 -27.52 -39.57 -35.07
C MET A 7 -26.74 -38.47 -35.78
N VAL A 8 -26.96 -38.49 -37.09
CA VAL A 8 -26.18 -37.95 -38.17
C VAL A 8 -26.44 -36.47 -38.41
N ALA A 9 -25.46 -35.83 -39.04
CA ALA A 9 -25.32 -34.43 -39.39
C ALA A 9 -26.49 -33.86 -40.27
N SER A 10 -26.73 -32.56 -40.11
CA SER A 10 -27.26 -31.71 -41.16
C SER A 10 -26.46 -30.41 -41.23
N PHE A 11 -25.76 -30.26 -42.35
CA PHE A 11 -25.07 -29.02 -42.71
C PHE A 11 -26.09 -28.00 -43.17
N LEU A 12 -26.15 -26.85 -42.53
CA LEU A 12 -26.77 -25.63 -43.08
C LEU A 12 -25.68 -24.57 -43.13
N ALA A 13 -25.29 -24.24 -44.37
CA ALA A 13 -24.35 -23.18 -44.67
C ALA A 13 -25.00 -21.81 -44.32
N PHE A 14 -24.41 -21.09 -43.41
CA PHE A 14 -24.74 -19.70 -43.13
C PHE A 14 -23.60 -18.81 -43.65
N ILE A 15 -23.98 -17.94 -44.61
CA ILE A 15 -23.11 -16.91 -45.18
C ILE A 15 -22.88 -15.84 -44.11
N PRO A 16 -21.62 -15.46 -43.77
CA PRO A 16 -21.39 -14.36 -42.85
C PRO A 16 -21.58 -13.01 -43.56
N ILE A 17 -22.49 -12.20 -43.06
CA ILE A 17 -22.55 -10.78 -43.36
C ILE A 17 -21.39 -10.11 -42.59
N VAL A 18 -20.41 -9.62 -43.34
CA VAL A 18 -19.33 -8.77 -42.82
C VAL A 18 -19.90 -7.40 -42.52
N GLY A 19 -20.33 -7.20 -41.29
CA GLY A 19 -20.60 -5.87 -40.74
C GLY A 19 -19.32 -5.34 -40.08
N ALA A 20 -18.59 -4.46 -40.78
CA ALA A 20 -17.49 -3.72 -40.19
C ALA A 20 -18.02 -2.64 -39.22
N SER A 21 -18.26 -2.99 -37.99
CA SER A 21 -18.38 -2.00 -36.91
C SER A 21 -17.01 -1.79 -36.30
N GLY A 22 -16.31 -0.73 -36.72
CA GLY A 22 -15.10 -0.23 -36.10
C GLY A 22 -15.39 0.26 -34.69
N GLY A 23 -15.41 -0.66 -33.72
CA GLY A 23 -15.32 -0.33 -32.33
C GLY A 23 -13.87 0.06 -32.02
N ALA A 24 -13.61 1.36 -31.87
CA ALA A 24 -12.37 1.80 -31.24
C ALA A 24 -12.32 1.19 -29.83
N ALA A 25 -11.56 0.11 -29.68
CA ALA A 25 -11.18 -0.37 -28.37
C ALA A 25 -10.40 0.76 -27.70
N ALA A 26 -11.03 1.43 -26.73
CA ALA A 26 -10.33 2.35 -25.86
C ALA A 26 -9.19 1.55 -25.22
N GLN A 27 -7.96 1.81 -25.64
CA GLN A 27 -6.78 1.31 -24.96
C GLN A 27 -6.85 1.86 -23.55
N ALA A 28 -7.19 0.99 -22.59
CA ALA A 28 -7.01 1.28 -21.18
C ALA A 28 -5.52 1.61 -21.02
N SER A 29 -5.19 2.86 -20.81
CA SER A 29 -3.85 3.31 -20.47
C SER A 29 -3.45 2.49 -19.23
N GLU A 30 -2.47 1.62 -19.38
CA GLU A 30 -1.87 0.91 -18.24
C GLU A 30 -1.27 1.98 -17.33
N THR A 31 -2.03 2.40 -16.34
CA THR A 31 -1.53 3.32 -15.32
C THR A 31 -0.51 2.56 -14.49
N LYS A 32 0.75 3.04 -14.50
CA LYS A 32 1.81 2.48 -13.64
C LYS A 32 1.26 2.32 -12.22
N PRO A 33 1.43 1.15 -11.58
CA PRO A 33 1.03 0.97 -10.19
C PRO A 33 1.64 2.04 -9.30
N MET A 34 0.88 2.49 -8.28
CA MET A 34 1.42 3.42 -7.30
C MET A 34 2.51 2.75 -6.48
N ASP A 35 3.64 3.45 -6.29
CA ASP A 35 4.69 3.05 -5.37
C ASP A 35 4.41 3.69 -4.00
N LEU A 36 3.93 2.89 -3.06
CA LEU A 36 3.56 3.35 -1.72
C LEU A 36 4.78 3.49 -0.78
N GLY A 37 5.96 3.03 -1.22
CA GLY A 37 7.17 3.05 -0.41
C GLY A 37 7.28 1.87 0.56
N ASN A 38 8.20 2.00 1.53
CA ASN A 38 8.46 0.95 2.51
C ASN A 38 7.27 0.74 3.45
N PHE A 39 6.91 -0.52 3.68
CA PHE A 39 5.77 -0.89 4.54
C PHE A 39 6.20 -1.29 5.94
N SER A 40 5.41 -0.89 6.94
CA SER A 40 5.52 -1.34 8.32
C SER A 40 4.15 -1.34 9.01
N VAL A 41 4.06 -2.06 10.12
CA VAL A 41 2.88 -2.01 10.99
C VAL A 41 3.26 -1.29 12.28
N SER A 42 2.50 -0.28 12.66
CA SER A 42 2.62 0.43 13.94
C SER A 42 1.60 -0.15 14.92
N LEU A 43 2.08 -0.82 15.96
CA LEU A 43 1.25 -1.49 16.96
C LEU A 43 1.08 -0.59 18.19
N ASN A 44 -0.17 -0.38 18.58
CA ASN A 44 -0.47 0.15 19.91
C ASN A 44 -0.27 -0.95 20.94
N VAL A 45 0.67 -0.77 21.88
CA VAL A 45 1.00 -1.75 22.89
C VAL A 45 0.74 -1.21 24.30
N LYS A 46 0.29 -2.08 25.20
CA LYS A 46 0.05 -1.72 26.61
C LYS A 46 1.33 -1.59 27.40
N ASP A 47 2.30 -2.48 27.12
CA ASP A 47 3.61 -2.52 27.74
C ASP A 47 4.67 -2.75 26.66
N ILE A 48 5.47 -1.72 26.40
CA ILE A 48 6.47 -1.75 25.32
C ILE A 48 7.65 -2.68 25.66
N LEU A 49 7.97 -2.87 26.96
CA LEU A 49 9.05 -3.76 27.38
C LEU A 49 8.65 -5.22 27.19
N ALA A 50 7.44 -5.58 27.61
CA ALA A 50 6.89 -6.91 27.39
C ALA A 50 6.76 -7.24 25.90
N SER A 51 6.27 -6.30 25.11
CA SER A 51 6.14 -6.46 23.65
C SER A 51 7.51 -6.59 22.98
N LYS A 52 8.50 -5.77 23.36
CA LYS A 52 9.88 -5.87 22.87
C LYS A 52 10.44 -7.27 23.15
N ALA A 53 10.36 -7.73 24.40
CA ALA A 53 10.86 -9.05 24.80
C ALA A 53 10.16 -10.21 24.05
N PHE A 54 8.88 -10.05 23.70
CA PHE A 54 8.17 -11.01 22.86
C PHE A 54 8.72 -11.08 21.44
N TYR A 55 8.87 -9.93 20.77
CA TYR A 55 9.35 -9.89 19.39
C TYR A 55 10.84 -10.25 19.27
N GLU A 56 11.65 -9.99 20.30
CA GLU A 56 13.05 -10.43 20.34
C GLU A 56 13.18 -11.97 20.33
N LYS A 57 12.20 -12.71 20.87
CA LYS A 57 12.14 -14.19 20.76
C LYS A 57 11.86 -14.66 19.32
N LEU A 58 11.37 -13.78 18.45
CA LEU A 58 11.16 -14.00 17.02
C LEU A 58 12.31 -13.42 16.19
N ASP A 59 13.48 -13.17 16.79
CA ASP A 59 14.67 -12.61 16.17
C ASP A 59 14.52 -11.18 15.62
N PHE A 60 13.48 -10.44 16.05
CA PHE A 60 13.40 -9.01 15.76
C PHE A 60 14.44 -8.23 16.56
N LYS A 61 15.07 -7.26 15.92
CA LYS A 61 16.06 -6.37 16.55
C LYS A 61 15.58 -4.93 16.51
N VAL A 62 15.84 -4.20 17.60
CA VAL A 62 15.55 -2.76 17.63
C VAL A 62 16.47 -2.04 16.65
N VAL A 63 15.87 -1.29 15.71
CA VAL A 63 16.58 -0.54 14.66
C VAL A 63 16.37 0.97 14.78
N ALA A 64 15.38 1.43 15.55
CA ALA A 64 15.14 2.85 15.81
C ALA A 64 14.27 3.07 17.05
N GLY A 65 14.15 4.33 17.49
CA GLY A 65 13.32 4.76 18.59
C GLY A 65 14.03 4.78 19.92
N LYS A 66 13.28 5.15 20.96
CA LYS A 66 13.78 5.25 22.34
C LYS A 66 12.70 4.77 23.32
N LEU A 67 13.03 3.85 24.18
CA LEU A 67 12.11 3.30 25.20
C LEU A 67 11.58 4.39 26.13
N GLU A 68 12.41 5.37 26.48
CA GLU A 68 12.05 6.50 27.35
C GLU A 68 10.95 7.37 26.70
N GLN A 69 10.90 7.38 25.34
CA GLN A 69 9.87 8.05 24.55
C GLN A 69 8.69 7.15 24.24
N LYS A 70 8.64 5.93 24.80
CA LYS A 70 7.56 4.95 24.65
C LYS A 70 7.31 4.51 23.21
N TRP A 71 8.35 4.53 22.36
CA TRP A 71 8.28 3.98 21.02
C TRP A 71 9.61 3.39 20.57
N ILE A 72 9.55 2.28 19.85
CA ILE A 72 10.69 1.64 19.19
C ILE A 72 10.23 1.03 17.86
N VAL A 73 11.15 0.86 16.93
CA VAL A 73 10.94 0.10 15.68
C VAL A 73 11.85 -1.12 15.72
N LEU A 74 11.26 -2.25 15.41
CA LEU A 74 11.93 -3.55 15.32
C LEU A 74 11.92 -4.04 13.88
N GLN A 75 12.96 -4.79 13.51
CA GLN A 75 13.07 -5.38 12.18
C GLN A 75 13.62 -6.80 12.25
N ASN A 76 13.05 -7.68 11.41
CA ASN A 76 13.58 -8.98 11.05
C ASN A 76 13.45 -9.18 9.54
N GLY A 77 14.56 -9.22 8.81
CA GLY A 77 14.57 -9.25 7.35
C GLY A 77 13.78 -8.09 6.73
N ASN A 78 12.73 -8.40 5.99
CA ASN A 78 11.83 -7.41 5.38
C ASN A 78 10.65 -7.01 6.27
N ALA A 79 10.44 -7.69 7.40
CA ALA A 79 9.37 -7.37 8.33
C ALA A 79 9.79 -6.24 9.26
N ARG A 80 8.98 -5.17 9.30
CA ARG A 80 9.18 -4.01 10.17
C ARG A 80 7.96 -3.77 11.02
N ILE A 81 8.15 -3.60 12.33
CA ILE A 81 7.10 -3.39 13.32
C ILE A 81 7.50 -2.22 14.22
N GLY A 82 6.65 -1.21 14.31
CA GLY A 82 6.75 -0.18 15.33
C GLY A 82 5.95 -0.57 16.56
N LEU A 83 6.53 -0.42 17.75
CA LEU A 83 5.82 -0.55 19.02
C LEU A 83 5.65 0.84 19.63
N PHE A 84 4.42 1.22 19.93
CA PHE A 84 4.06 2.52 20.45
C PHE A 84 3.16 2.35 21.66
N GLN A 85 3.55 2.92 22.79
CA GLN A 85 2.76 2.83 24.03
C GLN A 85 2.05 4.14 24.31
N GLY A 86 0.70 4.14 24.22
CA GLY A 86 -0.14 5.28 24.57
C GLY A 86 -0.09 6.45 23.59
N MET A 87 0.26 6.22 22.33
CA MET A 87 0.33 7.29 21.31
C MET A 87 -0.89 7.33 20.39
N PHE A 88 -1.60 6.23 20.22
CA PHE A 88 -2.82 6.10 19.40
C PHE A 88 -3.63 4.90 19.89
N ASP A 89 -4.91 4.82 19.50
CA ASP A 89 -5.83 3.82 20.05
C ASP A 89 -5.88 2.52 19.25
N LYS A 90 -5.52 2.54 17.96
CA LYS A 90 -5.61 1.40 17.05
C LYS A 90 -4.29 1.20 16.31
N ASN A 91 -4.03 -0.04 15.87
CA ASN A 91 -2.88 -0.33 15.02
C ASN A 91 -2.99 0.44 13.68
N ILE A 92 -1.84 0.81 13.12
CA ILE A 92 -1.74 1.61 11.90
C ILE A 92 -0.88 0.86 10.89
N MET A 93 -1.35 0.72 9.66
CA MET A 93 -0.54 0.31 8.52
C MET A 93 0.20 1.54 8.00
N THR A 94 1.52 1.49 7.98
CA THR A 94 2.36 2.65 7.62
C THR A 94 3.11 2.38 6.34
N PHE A 95 3.04 3.32 5.40
CA PHE A 95 3.81 3.36 4.18
C PHE A 95 4.74 4.58 4.22
N ASN A 96 6.02 4.38 3.86
CA ASN A 96 7.01 5.45 3.89
C ASN A 96 7.56 5.71 2.47
N PRO A 97 6.90 6.58 1.68
CA PRO A 97 7.42 6.99 0.37
C PRO A 97 8.81 7.59 0.48
N GLY A 98 9.69 7.24 -0.46
CA GLY A 98 11.05 7.73 -0.50
C GLY A 98 12.06 6.98 0.37
N TRP A 99 11.65 5.96 1.10
CA TRP A 99 12.55 5.10 1.87
C TRP A 99 12.61 3.67 1.34
N THR A 100 13.82 3.11 1.30
CA THR A 100 14.04 1.66 1.20
C THR A 100 13.68 0.98 2.53
N LYS A 101 13.68 -0.36 2.54
CA LYS A 101 13.52 -1.16 3.78
C LYS A 101 14.56 -0.81 4.86
N ASP A 102 15.74 -0.35 4.46
CA ASP A 102 16.85 -0.01 5.36
C ASP A 102 16.90 1.50 5.70
N LYS A 103 15.84 2.25 5.35
CA LYS A 103 15.70 3.72 5.53
C LYS A 103 16.69 4.55 4.72
N GLU A 104 17.22 4.01 3.66
CA GLU A 104 17.99 4.80 2.70
C GLU A 104 17.04 5.63 1.85
N THR A 105 17.42 6.87 1.56
CA THR A 105 16.63 7.74 0.69
C THR A 105 16.73 7.26 -0.75
N MET A 106 15.58 7.00 -1.36
CA MET A 106 15.48 6.66 -2.77
C MET A 106 15.67 7.92 -3.63
N LYS A 107 16.33 7.79 -4.77
CA LYS A 107 16.48 8.89 -5.74
C LYS A 107 15.16 9.19 -6.45
N ASP A 108 14.47 8.13 -6.87
CA ASP A 108 13.19 8.20 -7.55
C ASP A 108 12.14 7.49 -6.72
N PHE A 109 11.08 8.21 -6.40
CA PHE A 109 9.92 7.69 -5.69
C PHE A 109 8.70 8.57 -5.98
N GLN A 110 7.53 8.04 -5.72
CA GLN A 110 6.30 8.81 -5.83
C GLN A 110 6.09 9.64 -4.56
N ASP A 111 6.11 10.98 -4.70
CA ASP A 111 5.93 11.91 -3.57
C ASP A 111 4.56 11.71 -2.90
N VAL A 112 4.53 11.86 -1.59
CA VAL A 112 3.31 11.67 -0.79
C VAL A 112 2.14 12.55 -1.28
N ARG A 113 2.42 13.75 -1.80
CA ARG A 113 1.41 14.66 -2.35
C ARG A 113 0.88 14.18 -3.70
N GLU A 114 1.71 13.49 -4.49
CA GLU A 114 1.25 12.85 -5.75
C GLU A 114 0.37 11.65 -5.45
N LEU A 115 0.77 10.81 -4.47
CA LEU A 115 -0.07 9.73 -3.97
C LEU A 115 -1.42 10.27 -3.49
N GLN A 116 -1.40 11.35 -2.69
CA GLN A 116 -2.60 12.02 -2.22
C GLN A 116 -3.51 12.48 -3.37
N ARG A 117 -2.98 13.17 -4.38
CA ARG A 117 -3.76 13.62 -5.54
C ARG A 117 -4.36 12.45 -6.30
N THR A 118 -3.56 11.40 -6.52
CA THR A 118 -4.04 10.20 -7.19
C THR A 118 -5.17 9.52 -6.43
N LEU A 119 -5.05 9.37 -5.11
CA LEU A 119 -6.09 8.77 -4.28
C LEU A 119 -7.35 9.65 -4.21
N LYS A 120 -7.20 10.98 -4.11
CA LYS A 120 -8.33 11.93 -4.21
C LYS A 120 -9.09 11.78 -5.52
N SER A 121 -8.39 11.66 -6.66
CA SER A 121 -9.04 11.47 -7.96
C SER A 121 -9.79 10.14 -8.06
N ARG A 122 -9.47 9.17 -7.21
CA ARG A 122 -10.17 7.89 -7.08
C ARG A 122 -11.28 7.91 -6.00
N GLY A 123 -11.59 9.08 -5.46
CA GLY A 123 -12.66 9.25 -4.46
C GLY A 123 -12.27 8.92 -3.02
N ILE A 124 -10.99 8.73 -2.71
CA ILE A 124 -10.52 8.48 -1.35
C ILE A 124 -10.41 9.80 -0.57
N THR A 125 -10.99 9.84 0.63
CA THR A 125 -10.90 11.00 1.54
C THR A 125 -9.71 10.85 2.49
N MET A 126 -8.99 11.95 2.74
CA MET A 126 -7.87 12.02 3.70
C MET A 126 -8.26 12.83 4.94
N ALA A 127 -7.82 12.33 6.10
CA ALA A 127 -7.94 13.05 7.37
C ALA A 127 -6.84 12.60 8.36
N PRO A 128 -5.75 13.38 8.55
CA PRO A 128 -5.40 14.64 7.90
C PRO A 128 -4.90 14.46 6.45
N ALA A 129 -4.84 15.58 5.69
CA ALA A 129 -4.24 15.65 4.37
C ALA A 129 -2.87 16.33 4.43
N ALA A 130 -1.96 15.96 3.53
CA ALA A 130 -0.67 16.65 3.36
C ALA A 130 -0.88 18.04 2.75
N ASP A 131 -0.08 19.01 3.18
CA ASP A 131 -0.05 20.35 2.55
C ASP A 131 0.66 20.25 1.20
N GLU A 132 -0.09 20.49 0.13
CA GLU A 132 0.39 20.37 -1.25
C GLU A 132 1.33 21.52 -1.68
N LYS A 133 1.51 22.55 -0.86
CA LYS A 133 2.37 23.72 -1.13
C LYS A 133 3.81 23.53 -0.62
N THR A 134 4.07 22.47 0.13
CA THR A 134 5.37 22.19 0.72
C THR A 134 6.15 21.16 -0.10
N GLU A 135 7.48 21.12 0.04
CA GLU A 135 8.36 20.15 -0.60
C GLU A 135 9.15 19.30 0.42
N GLY A 136 8.98 19.58 1.71
CA GLY A 136 9.60 18.85 2.80
C GLY A 136 8.88 17.54 3.15
N PRO A 137 9.28 16.89 4.25
CA PRO A 137 8.54 15.77 4.84
C PRO A 137 7.07 16.12 5.04
N ALA A 138 6.19 15.18 4.75
CA ALA A 138 4.75 15.35 4.91
C ALA A 138 4.05 13.99 5.01
N PHE A 139 2.82 14.00 5.50
CA PHE A 139 2.02 12.79 5.64
C PHE A 139 0.54 13.06 5.37
N PHE A 140 -0.19 12.00 5.08
CA PHE A 140 -1.65 11.96 5.13
C PHE A 140 -2.12 10.62 5.67
N MET A 141 -3.38 10.58 6.10
CA MET A 141 -4.02 9.35 6.57
C MET A 141 -5.32 9.10 5.83
N ILE A 142 -5.62 7.82 5.63
CA ILE A 142 -6.90 7.35 5.11
C ILE A 142 -7.39 6.20 5.99
N ALA A 143 -8.66 5.84 5.85
CA ALA A 143 -9.22 4.63 6.43
C ALA A 143 -9.74 3.73 5.33
N ASP A 144 -9.59 2.42 5.49
CA ASP A 144 -10.25 1.44 4.66
C ASP A 144 -11.76 1.33 5.03
N PRO A 145 -12.56 0.55 4.29
CA PRO A 145 -13.99 0.39 4.58
C PRO A 145 -14.31 -0.15 5.97
N ASP A 146 -13.40 -0.90 6.59
CA ASP A 146 -13.54 -1.46 7.93
C ASP A 146 -12.98 -0.54 9.03
N GLY A 147 -12.48 0.63 8.67
CA GLY A 147 -11.94 1.63 9.58
C GLY A 147 -10.50 1.36 10.03
N ASN A 148 -9.75 0.53 9.30
CA ASN A 148 -8.32 0.39 9.53
C ASN A 148 -7.59 1.63 9.02
N THR A 149 -6.68 2.16 9.83
CA THR A 149 -5.92 3.37 9.50
C THR A 149 -4.70 3.02 8.64
N LEU A 150 -4.55 3.73 7.52
CA LEU A 150 -3.37 3.72 6.68
C LEU A 150 -2.71 5.10 6.77
N LEU A 151 -1.44 5.12 7.17
CA LEU A 151 -0.60 6.32 7.23
C LEU A 151 0.42 6.28 6.09
N PHE A 152 0.46 7.34 5.31
CA PHE A 152 1.49 7.59 4.30
C PHE A 152 2.40 8.70 4.84
N ASP A 153 3.60 8.32 5.28
CA ASP A 153 4.51 9.19 6.03
C ASP A 153 5.87 9.30 5.32
N GLN A 154 6.04 10.39 4.58
CA GLN A 154 7.27 10.71 3.88
C GLN A 154 8.19 11.52 4.78
N HIS A 155 9.32 10.94 5.15
CA HIS A 155 10.33 11.58 6.03
C HIS A 155 11.42 12.33 5.28
N VAL A 156 11.44 12.27 3.96
CA VAL A 156 12.44 12.89 3.09
C VAL A 156 11.82 14.01 2.25
N PRO A 157 12.61 14.97 1.77
CA PRO A 157 12.11 15.98 0.82
C PRO A 157 11.57 15.32 -0.47
N SER A 158 10.73 16.04 -1.19
CA SER A 158 10.26 15.65 -2.53
C SER A 158 11.45 15.32 -3.45
N PRO A 159 11.33 14.33 -4.34
CA PRO A 159 12.40 14.02 -5.29
C PRO A 159 12.62 15.22 -6.22
N LYS A 160 13.89 15.55 -6.46
CA LYS A 160 14.25 16.60 -7.44
C LYS A 160 13.93 16.06 -8.85
N ARG A 161 13.07 16.76 -9.55
CA ARG A 161 12.76 16.51 -10.96
C ARG A 161 13.65 17.30 -11.87
#